data_2bfcbd9b2901a7a646dff2dc36321b65
#
_entry.id   2bfcbd9b2901a7a646dff2dc36321b65
#
_cell.length_a   1.000
_cell.length_b   1.000
_cell.length_c   1.000
_cell.angle_alpha   90.00
_cell.angle_beta   90.00
_cell.angle_gamma   90.00
#
_symmetry.space_group_name_H-M   'P 1'
#
loop_
_entity.id
_entity.type
_entity.pdbx_description
1 polymer ?
#
loop_
_entity_poly.entity_id
_entity_poly.type
_entity_poly.pdbx_seq_one_letter_code
_entity_poly.pdbx_strand_id
1 'polypeptide(L)'
;PAFIAERVARLQPLAMRMEIKDGINRCVLINDYYNSDAASFQLALNTLAMQDAGREKVVILSDFVDTGTGERELYREVALLLRKAKVSLFIGIGEKLSRYKPYFLVPRCRFYKDTDSFLRQENREQFKDQVILIKGARKFRFEYIAGFLQKQSHATVLEVDFDAMVHNLNYFRSLLPRKTMIAVMVKAFSYGSGAGEVASLLQYQGVNYLMVAFADEGVELRAAGITIPIGVMNPEPEAFDHMIEFNLEPEIYSLELLEAFDRVLTKHGIEKYPVHLKLNTGTNRSGL
;
A
#
# COMPACT_ATOMS: atom_id res chain seq x y z
N PRO A 1 -23.70 16.82 -21.09
CA PRO A 1 -22.28 17.04 -20.77
C PRO A 1 -22.07 17.81 -19.46
N ALA A 2 -22.77 18.94 -19.20
CA ALA A 2 -22.62 19.75 -17.98
C ALA A 2 -22.94 18.98 -16.68
N PHE A 3 -23.99 18.18 -16.69
CA PHE A 3 -24.41 17.35 -15.54
C PHE A 3 -23.35 16.28 -15.15
N ILE A 4 -22.65 15.70 -16.12
CA ILE A 4 -21.59 14.72 -15.88
C ILE A 4 -20.39 15.45 -15.27
N ALA A 5 -19.98 16.60 -15.79
CA ALA A 5 -18.89 17.40 -15.27
C ALA A 5 -19.12 17.84 -13.82
N GLU A 6 -20.36 18.28 -13.50
CA GLU A 6 -20.72 18.66 -12.14
C GLU A 6 -20.66 17.49 -11.15
N ARG A 7 -21.09 16.29 -11.56
CA ARG A 7 -21.00 15.10 -10.71
C ARG A 7 -19.58 14.59 -10.55
N VAL A 8 -18.78 14.62 -11.63
CA VAL A 8 -17.35 14.27 -11.57
C VAL A 8 -16.59 15.21 -10.64
N ALA A 9 -16.92 16.51 -10.66
CA ALA A 9 -16.29 17.50 -9.75
C ALA A 9 -16.62 17.25 -8.25
N ARG A 10 -17.66 16.50 -7.94
CA ARG A 10 -18.03 16.12 -6.57
C ARG A 10 -17.41 14.80 -6.09
N LEU A 11 -16.74 14.07 -6.99
CA LEU A 11 -16.03 12.84 -6.61
C LEU A 11 -14.83 13.22 -5.74
N GLN A 12 -14.76 12.63 -4.56
CA GLN A 12 -13.57 12.79 -3.71
C GLN A 12 -12.46 11.88 -4.22
N PRO A 13 -11.21 12.39 -4.31
CA PRO A 13 -10.07 11.57 -4.64
C PRO A 13 -9.91 10.43 -3.63
N LEU A 14 -9.52 9.26 -4.10
CA LEU A 14 -9.13 8.17 -3.20
C LEU A 14 -7.80 8.55 -2.53
N ALA A 15 -7.73 8.39 -1.22
CA ALA A 15 -6.51 8.61 -0.47
C ALA A 15 -5.34 7.80 -1.07
N MET A 16 -4.13 8.37 -1.05
CA MET A 16 -2.89 7.75 -1.57
C MET A 16 -2.87 7.46 -3.09
N ARG A 17 -3.88 7.88 -3.87
CA ARG A 17 -3.94 7.69 -5.32
C ARG A 17 -4.14 9.03 -6.01
N MET A 18 -3.05 9.62 -6.49
CA MET A 18 -3.03 10.93 -7.17
C MET A 18 -3.75 12.04 -6.37
N GLU A 19 -3.74 11.93 -5.05
CA GLU A 19 -4.35 12.89 -4.14
C GLU A 19 -3.50 14.15 -4.04
N ILE A 20 -4.10 15.32 -4.30
CA ILE A 20 -3.41 16.61 -4.23
C ILE A 20 -3.69 17.23 -2.86
N LYS A 21 -2.63 17.63 -2.15
CA LYS A 21 -2.70 18.28 -0.84
C LYS A 21 -1.78 19.49 -0.74
N ASP A 22 -2.13 20.39 0.15
CA ASP A 22 -1.24 21.49 0.52
C ASP A 22 -0.07 20.96 1.37
N GLY A 23 1.15 21.25 0.92
CA GLY A 23 2.37 21.00 1.65
C GLY A 23 2.80 22.21 2.50
N ILE A 24 3.84 21.98 3.33
CA ILE A 24 4.53 23.04 4.05
C ILE A 24 5.12 24.08 3.07
N ASN A 25 5.38 25.28 3.58
CA ASN A 25 6.12 26.34 2.87
C ASN A 25 5.63 26.56 1.43
N ARG A 26 4.31 26.55 1.21
CA ARG A 26 3.64 26.71 -0.09
C ARG A 26 3.92 25.62 -1.11
N CYS A 27 4.38 24.45 -0.68
CA CYS A 27 4.49 23.27 -1.54
C CYS A 27 3.10 22.71 -1.89
N VAL A 28 3.02 22.04 -3.03
CA VAL A 28 1.88 21.22 -3.44
C VAL A 28 2.35 19.77 -3.47
N LEU A 29 1.65 18.88 -2.76
CA LEU A 29 1.95 17.46 -2.71
C LEU A 29 1.01 16.70 -3.64
N ILE A 30 1.55 15.79 -4.43
CA ILE A 30 0.80 14.80 -5.21
C ILE A 30 1.11 13.45 -4.59
N ASN A 31 0.16 12.92 -3.82
CA ASN A 31 0.29 11.68 -3.08
C ASN A 31 -0.17 10.49 -3.94
N ASP A 32 0.76 9.66 -4.38
CA ASP A 32 0.49 8.46 -5.19
C ASP A 32 1.39 7.29 -4.75
N TYR A 33 1.19 6.84 -3.50
CA TYR A 33 2.06 5.85 -2.87
C TYR A 33 1.33 4.57 -2.45
N TYR A 34 0.25 4.23 -3.14
CA TYR A 34 -0.42 2.94 -2.96
C TYR A 34 0.26 1.82 -3.76
N ASN A 35 0.56 2.08 -5.05
CA ASN A 35 1.28 1.17 -5.96
C ASN A 35 2.39 1.91 -6.69
N SER A 36 3.46 1.20 -7.04
CA SER A 36 4.58 1.73 -7.81
C SER A 36 4.94 0.79 -8.95
N ASP A 37 4.45 1.11 -10.16
CA ASP A 37 4.78 0.48 -11.42
C ASP A 37 5.17 1.55 -12.46
N ALA A 38 5.83 1.14 -13.56
CA ALA A 38 6.34 2.08 -14.56
C ALA A 38 5.25 2.85 -15.30
N ALA A 39 4.12 2.20 -15.60
CA ALA A 39 3.02 2.83 -16.33
C ALA A 39 2.33 3.90 -15.48
N SER A 40 2.04 3.57 -14.22
CA SER A 40 1.46 4.53 -13.27
C SER A 40 2.44 5.67 -12.95
N PHE A 41 3.76 5.43 -12.99
CA PHE A 41 4.75 6.48 -12.80
C PHE A 41 4.72 7.52 -13.92
N GLN A 42 4.59 7.09 -15.19
CA GLN A 42 4.43 8.00 -16.31
C GLN A 42 3.19 8.89 -16.16
N LEU A 43 2.06 8.32 -15.74
CA LEU A 43 0.83 9.06 -15.47
C LEU A 43 1.00 10.10 -14.36
N ALA A 44 1.69 9.71 -13.27
CA ALA A 44 1.98 10.60 -12.16
C ALA A 44 2.86 11.78 -12.55
N LEU A 45 3.85 11.57 -13.43
CA LEU A 45 4.67 12.65 -13.98
C LEU A 45 3.87 13.60 -14.88
N ASN A 46 2.89 13.12 -15.61
CA ASN A 46 1.98 13.98 -16.39
C ASN A 46 1.16 14.89 -15.46
N THR A 47 0.66 14.36 -14.36
CA THR A 47 -0.05 15.17 -13.34
C THR A 47 0.87 16.18 -12.69
N LEU A 48 2.11 15.78 -12.35
CA LEU A 48 3.12 16.71 -11.85
C LEU A 48 3.36 17.88 -12.81
N ALA A 49 3.39 17.63 -14.13
CA ALA A 49 3.53 18.65 -15.15
C ALA A 49 2.32 19.60 -15.23
N MET A 50 1.10 19.09 -15.00
CA MET A 50 -0.12 19.91 -15.00
C MET A 50 -0.22 20.83 -13.79
N GLN A 51 0.42 20.50 -12.68
CA GLN A 51 0.44 21.33 -11.46
C GLN A 51 1.59 22.34 -11.44
N ASP A 52 2.33 22.44 -12.54
CA ASP A 52 3.52 23.29 -12.68
C ASP A 52 3.17 24.77 -12.89
N ALA A 53 2.74 25.45 -11.87
CA ALA A 53 2.54 26.92 -11.89
C ALA A 53 3.89 27.70 -11.87
N GLY A 54 4.91 27.24 -12.61
CA GLY A 54 6.27 27.81 -12.61
C GLY A 54 7.11 27.43 -11.38
N ARG A 55 6.70 26.40 -10.62
CA ARG A 55 7.39 25.92 -9.42
C ARG A 55 8.43 24.85 -9.76
N GLU A 56 9.42 24.69 -8.90
CA GLU A 56 10.35 23.56 -8.99
C GLU A 56 9.62 22.22 -8.80
N LYS A 57 9.96 21.25 -9.67
CA LYS A 57 9.41 19.89 -9.62
C LYS A 57 10.32 18.99 -8.81
N VAL A 58 9.76 18.36 -7.79
CA VAL A 58 10.42 17.36 -6.95
C VAL A 58 9.73 16.02 -7.12
N VAL A 59 10.51 14.95 -7.22
CA VAL A 59 9.98 13.58 -7.22
C VAL A 59 10.65 12.79 -6.11
N ILE A 60 9.84 12.22 -5.23
CA ILE A 60 10.24 11.26 -4.21
C ILE A 60 9.70 9.90 -4.65
N LEU A 61 10.58 8.95 -4.95
CA LEU A 61 10.24 7.66 -5.52
C LEU A 61 10.84 6.52 -4.72
N SER A 62 10.04 5.47 -4.45
CA SER A 62 10.57 4.21 -3.90
C SER A 62 11.09 3.27 -4.98
N ASP A 63 11.79 2.22 -4.59
CA ASP A 63 12.03 1.08 -5.48
C ASP A 63 10.71 0.53 -6.04
N PHE A 64 10.75 0.07 -7.29
CA PHE A 64 9.65 -0.69 -7.88
C PHE A 64 9.68 -2.12 -7.34
N VAL A 65 8.50 -2.67 -7.02
CA VAL A 65 8.36 -4.03 -6.47
C VAL A 65 8.35 -5.05 -7.59
N ASP A 66 7.50 -4.82 -8.60
CA ASP A 66 7.41 -5.67 -9.79
C ASP A 66 8.19 -5.05 -10.97
N THR A 67 9.24 -5.73 -11.36
CA THR A 67 10.10 -5.34 -12.48
C THR A 67 9.94 -6.31 -13.65
N GLY A 68 8.73 -6.56 -14.15
CA GLY A 68 8.45 -7.50 -15.26
C GLY A 68 9.34 -7.36 -16.51
N THR A 69 10.16 -6.32 -16.57
CA THR A 69 11.29 -6.09 -17.48
C THR A 69 12.60 -6.15 -16.70
N GLY A 70 13.73 -6.31 -17.40
CA GLY A 70 15.04 -6.27 -16.76
C GLY A 70 15.22 -5.01 -15.91
N GLU A 71 15.62 -5.19 -14.65
CA GLU A 71 15.73 -4.11 -13.64
C GLU A 71 16.55 -2.91 -14.15
N ARG A 72 17.61 -3.19 -14.88
CA ARG A 72 18.51 -2.17 -15.47
C ARG A 72 17.81 -1.27 -16.49
N GLU A 73 17.00 -1.86 -17.35
CA GLU A 73 16.23 -1.18 -18.39
C GLU A 73 15.16 -0.30 -17.76
N LEU A 74 14.47 -0.80 -16.76
CA LEU A 74 13.46 -0.06 -16.01
C LEU A 74 14.04 1.23 -15.41
N TYR A 75 15.16 1.15 -14.66
CA TYR A 75 15.72 2.34 -14.04
C TYR A 75 16.35 3.32 -15.05
N ARG A 76 16.77 2.86 -16.22
CA ARG A 76 17.12 3.75 -17.35
C ARG A 76 15.92 4.50 -17.88
N GLU A 77 14.81 3.80 -18.08
CA GLU A 77 13.55 4.42 -18.53
C GLU A 77 13.05 5.45 -17.51
N VAL A 78 13.02 5.10 -16.23
CA VAL A 78 12.66 6.02 -15.13
C VAL A 78 13.53 7.28 -15.16
N ALA A 79 14.85 7.16 -15.34
CA ALA A 79 15.75 8.29 -15.43
C ALA A 79 15.45 9.19 -16.65
N LEU A 80 15.10 8.60 -17.79
CA LEU A 80 14.69 9.35 -18.99
C LEU A 80 13.37 10.10 -18.77
N LEU A 81 12.40 9.46 -18.09
CA LEU A 81 11.12 10.07 -17.77
C LEU A 81 11.28 11.28 -16.84
N LEU A 82 12.09 11.18 -15.78
CA LEU A 82 12.41 12.28 -14.88
C LEU A 82 13.03 13.47 -15.61
N ARG A 83 13.97 13.19 -16.54
CA ARG A 83 14.59 14.22 -17.36
C ARG A 83 13.61 14.90 -18.31
N LYS A 84 12.75 14.12 -19.00
CA LYS A 84 11.68 14.65 -19.88
C LYS A 84 10.69 15.54 -19.11
N ALA A 85 10.35 15.14 -17.87
CA ALA A 85 9.48 15.91 -17.00
C ALA A 85 10.14 17.18 -16.41
N LYS A 86 11.44 17.41 -16.69
CA LYS A 86 12.24 18.52 -16.17
C LYS A 86 12.21 18.58 -14.62
N VAL A 87 12.39 17.43 -13.98
CA VAL A 87 12.48 17.34 -12.52
C VAL A 87 13.74 18.05 -12.03
N SER A 88 13.62 18.93 -11.04
CA SER A 88 14.72 19.72 -10.49
C SER A 88 15.44 18.99 -9.34
N LEU A 89 14.69 18.21 -8.55
CA LEU A 89 15.20 17.40 -7.46
C LEU A 89 14.57 15.99 -7.51
N PHE A 90 15.41 14.99 -7.55
CA PHE A 90 15.01 13.58 -7.45
C PHE A 90 15.50 12.99 -6.14
N ILE A 91 14.59 12.35 -5.39
CA ILE A 91 14.88 11.66 -4.15
C ILE A 91 14.47 10.20 -4.33
N GLY A 92 15.47 9.32 -4.37
CA GLY A 92 15.28 7.88 -4.49
C GLY A 92 15.37 7.20 -3.13
N ILE A 93 14.38 6.35 -2.81
CA ILE A 93 14.33 5.61 -1.54
C ILE A 93 14.30 4.12 -1.83
N GLY A 94 15.34 3.43 -1.43
CA GLY A 94 15.52 2.00 -1.61
C GLY A 94 16.92 1.62 -2.11
N GLU A 95 17.24 0.34 -1.98
CA GLU A 95 18.55 -0.19 -2.36
C GLU A 95 18.76 -0.25 -3.87
N LYS A 96 17.69 -0.54 -4.62
CA LYS A 96 17.75 -0.61 -6.08
C LYS A 96 17.99 0.77 -6.68
N LEU A 97 17.22 1.79 -6.30
CA LEU A 97 17.44 3.17 -6.73
C LEU A 97 18.86 3.66 -6.38
N SER A 98 19.35 3.31 -5.20
CA SER A 98 20.72 3.64 -4.77
C SER A 98 21.78 2.93 -5.62
N ARG A 99 21.52 1.68 -6.06
CA ARG A 99 22.41 0.92 -6.95
C ARG A 99 22.53 1.55 -8.33
N TYR A 100 21.40 2.03 -8.87
CA TYR A 100 21.33 2.62 -10.21
C TYR A 100 21.47 4.15 -10.22
N LYS A 101 21.89 4.78 -9.12
CA LYS A 101 22.10 6.23 -9.01
C LYS A 101 22.85 6.88 -10.19
N PRO A 102 23.86 6.25 -10.85
CA PRO A 102 24.56 6.87 -11.97
C PRO A 102 23.68 7.16 -13.21
N TYR A 103 22.48 6.56 -13.30
CA TYR A 103 21.57 6.83 -14.43
C TYR A 103 20.75 8.11 -14.26
N PHE A 104 20.59 8.58 -13.02
CA PHE A 104 19.74 9.71 -12.71
C PHE A 104 20.50 11.03 -12.90
N LEU A 105 20.42 11.57 -14.13
CA LEU A 105 21.04 12.85 -14.52
C LEU A 105 20.06 14.02 -14.32
N VAL A 106 19.54 14.17 -13.11
CA VAL A 106 18.72 15.28 -12.66
C VAL A 106 19.61 16.30 -11.95
N PRO A 107 19.34 17.62 -12.00
CA PRO A 107 20.22 18.63 -11.40
C PRO A 107 20.59 18.39 -9.94
N ARG A 108 19.66 17.88 -9.17
CA ARG A 108 19.88 17.48 -7.75
C ARG A 108 19.31 16.11 -7.52
N CYS A 109 20.13 15.18 -6.99
CA CYS A 109 19.71 13.83 -6.63
C CYS A 109 20.12 13.51 -5.20
N ARG A 110 19.23 12.85 -4.45
CA ARG A 110 19.49 12.31 -3.12
C ARG A 110 18.97 10.87 -3.05
N PHE A 111 19.68 10.02 -2.30
CA PHE A 111 19.31 8.61 -2.20
C PHE A 111 19.36 8.18 -0.74
N TYR A 112 18.32 7.47 -0.32
CA TYR A 112 18.18 6.93 1.04
C TYR A 112 17.89 5.44 0.97
N LYS A 113 18.37 4.71 1.97
CA LYS A 113 18.14 3.27 2.07
C LYS A 113 16.65 2.96 2.29
N ASP A 114 16.00 3.75 3.13
CA ASP A 114 14.62 3.57 3.58
C ASP A 114 13.99 4.91 3.97
N THR A 115 12.69 4.89 4.24
CA THR A 115 11.90 6.04 4.68
C THR A 115 12.40 6.63 6.00
N ASP A 116 12.82 5.80 6.94
CA ASP A 116 13.32 6.28 8.22
C ASP A 116 14.64 7.06 8.08
N SER A 117 15.50 6.61 7.17
CA SER A 117 16.74 7.34 6.84
C SER A 117 16.46 8.69 6.19
N PHE A 118 15.46 8.76 5.31
CA PHE A 118 14.98 10.03 4.75
C PHE A 118 14.48 10.97 5.86
N LEU A 119 13.58 10.51 6.73
CA LEU A 119 12.99 11.33 7.80
C LEU A 119 14.02 11.84 8.82
N ARG A 120 15.08 11.06 9.07
CA ARG A 120 16.16 11.48 9.99
C ARG A 120 17.13 12.47 9.38
N GLN A 121 17.35 12.43 8.07
CA GLN A 121 18.41 13.19 7.41
C GLN A 121 17.91 14.41 6.66
N GLU A 122 16.63 14.42 6.25
CA GLU A 122 16.06 15.57 5.53
C GLU A 122 15.54 16.63 6.50
N ASN A 123 15.80 17.87 6.10
CA ASN A 123 15.20 19.03 6.77
C ASN A 123 14.00 19.52 5.95
N ARG A 124 12.82 19.49 6.55
CA ARG A 124 11.56 19.93 5.93
C ARG A 124 11.58 21.39 5.47
N GLU A 125 12.38 22.25 6.09
CA GLU A 125 12.50 23.67 5.73
C GLU A 125 13.11 23.91 4.35
N GLN A 126 13.79 22.90 3.78
CA GLN A 126 14.36 22.97 2.42
C GLN A 126 13.31 22.84 1.32
N PHE A 127 12.13 22.31 1.64
CA PHE A 127 11.02 22.17 0.70
C PHE A 127 10.17 23.44 0.75
N LYS A 128 10.29 24.26 -0.29
CA LYS A 128 9.61 25.55 -0.37
C LYS A 128 9.26 25.90 -1.82
N ASP A 129 8.02 26.35 -2.03
CA ASP A 129 7.51 26.78 -3.34
C ASP A 129 7.64 25.71 -4.44
N GLN A 130 7.45 24.43 -4.10
CA GLN A 130 7.68 23.27 -4.97
C GLN A 130 6.39 22.48 -5.21
N VAL A 131 6.33 21.78 -6.35
CA VAL A 131 5.37 20.68 -6.55
C VAL A 131 6.09 19.36 -6.36
N ILE A 132 5.63 18.56 -5.42
CA ILE A 132 6.29 17.35 -4.96
C ILE A 132 5.42 16.14 -5.26
N LEU A 133 5.87 15.28 -6.16
CA LEU A 133 5.27 13.97 -6.38
C LEU A 133 5.87 12.96 -5.38
N ILE A 134 5.01 12.35 -4.58
CA ILE A 134 5.38 11.29 -3.63
C ILE A 134 4.80 9.99 -4.19
N LYS A 135 5.67 9.14 -4.79
CA LYS A 135 5.26 7.88 -5.39
C LYS A 135 6.08 6.72 -4.85
N GLY A 136 5.39 5.73 -4.32
CA GLY A 136 6.08 4.60 -3.71
C GLY A 136 5.23 3.35 -3.62
N ALA A 137 5.88 2.22 -3.48
CA ALA A 137 5.24 0.98 -3.11
C ALA A 137 4.93 0.97 -1.60
N ARG A 138 3.82 0.34 -1.24
CA ARG A 138 3.28 0.33 0.13
C ARG A 138 4.31 -0.05 1.21
N LYS A 139 5.19 -1.03 0.92
CA LYS A 139 6.23 -1.47 1.85
C LYS A 139 7.19 -0.37 2.32
N PHE A 140 7.29 0.73 1.56
CA PHE A 140 8.16 1.87 1.92
C PHE A 140 7.48 2.88 2.85
N ARG A 141 6.19 2.71 3.17
CA ARG A 141 5.47 3.51 4.17
C ARG A 141 5.57 5.01 3.91
N PHE A 142 5.33 5.41 2.66
CA PHE A 142 5.46 6.81 2.19
C PHE A 142 4.42 7.76 2.81
N GLU A 143 3.41 7.27 3.50
CA GLU A 143 2.50 8.04 4.34
C GLU A 143 3.25 8.89 5.38
N TYR A 144 4.39 8.39 5.90
CA TYR A 144 5.21 9.18 6.83
C TYR A 144 5.92 10.33 6.14
N ILE A 145 6.36 10.16 4.87
CA ILE A 145 6.94 11.24 4.07
C ILE A 145 5.88 12.28 3.73
N ALA A 146 4.69 11.82 3.33
CA ALA A 146 3.57 12.71 3.07
C ALA A 146 3.20 13.52 4.32
N GLY A 147 3.08 12.88 5.47
CA GLY A 147 2.83 13.55 6.76
C GLY A 147 3.94 14.55 7.15
N PHE A 148 5.21 14.21 6.88
CA PHE A 148 6.36 15.09 7.13
C PHE A 148 6.32 16.37 6.30
N LEU A 149 5.83 16.31 5.05
CA LEU A 149 5.78 17.42 4.11
C LEU A 149 4.41 18.11 4.04
N GLN A 150 3.36 17.51 4.58
CA GLN A 150 2.01 18.07 4.54
C GLN A 150 1.88 19.28 5.47
N LYS A 151 1.19 20.31 4.97
CA LYS A 151 0.76 21.44 5.84
C LYS A 151 -0.31 20.94 6.82
N GLN A 152 0.03 20.92 8.08
CA GLN A 152 -0.93 20.63 9.12
C GLN A 152 -1.79 21.87 9.35
N SER A 153 -2.95 21.93 8.72
CA SER A 153 -3.94 22.98 8.99
C SER A 153 -4.80 22.68 10.22
N HIS A 154 -4.94 21.40 10.54
CA HIS A 154 -5.53 20.87 11.77
C HIS A 154 -4.85 19.54 12.08
N ALA A 155 -4.56 19.25 13.33
CA ALA A 155 -4.22 17.90 13.76
C ALA A 155 -5.54 17.10 13.77
N THR A 156 -5.89 16.49 12.63
CA THR A 156 -6.92 15.45 12.64
C THR A 156 -6.28 14.23 13.28
N VAL A 157 -6.60 13.98 14.52
CA VAL A 157 -6.18 12.82 15.29
C VAL A 157 -7.25 11.75 15.11
N LEU A 158 -6.88 10.58 14.60
CA LEU A 158 -7.71 9.39 14.69
C LEU A 158 -7.39 8.72 16.02
N GLU A 159 -8.27 8.85 16.99
CA GLU A 159 -8.19 8.08 18.24
C GLU A 159 -8.92 6.75 18.07
N VAL A 160 -8.21 5.66 18.31
CA VAL A 160 -8.79 4.32 18.31
C VAL A 160 -8.90 3.84 19.75
N ASP A 161 -10.14 3.77 20.24
CA ASP A 161 -10.45 3.26 21.56
C ASP A 161 -10.51 1.72 21.53
N PHE A 162 -9.47 1.08 22.04
CA PHE A 162 -9.37 -0.38 22.13
C PHE A 162 -10.35 -1.00 23.12
N ASP A 163 -10.72 -0.28 24.18
CA ASP A 163 -11.72 -0.78 25.15
C ASP A 163 -13.09 -0.82 24.52
N ALA A 164 -13.44 0.20 23.73
CA ALA A 164 -14.67 0.20 22.95
C ALA A 164 -14.69 -0.91 21.89
N MET A 165 -13.55 -1.17 21.25
CA MET A 165 -13.42 -2.27 20.29
C MET A 165 -13.64 -3.64 20.95
N VAL A 166 -13.05 -3.87 22.13
CA VAL A 166 -13.24 -5.09 22.91
C VAL A 166 -14.70 -5.19 23.40
N HIS A 167 -15.31 -4.09 23.82
CA HIS A 167 -16.72 -4.06 24.19
C HIS A 167 -17.60 -4.52 23.02
N ASN A 168 -17.39 -3.97 21.83
CA ASN A 168 -18.15 -4.34 20.63
C ASN A 168 -17.95 -5.84 20.27
N LEU A 169 -16.71 -6.34 20.31
CA LEU A 169 -16.42 -7.74 20.07
C LEU A 169 -17.20 -8.65 21.06
N ASN A 170 -17.19 -8.30 22.34
CA ASN A 170 -17.87 -9.05 23.38
C ASN A 170 -19.40 -8.97 23.24
N TYR A 171 -19.91 -7.83 22.80
CA TYR A 171 -21.33 -7.70 22.49
C TYR A 171 -21.75 -8.67 21.38
N PHE A 172 -21.03 -8.70 20.25
CA PHE A 172 -21.32 -9.66 19.18
C PHE A 172 -21.17 -11.10 19.63
N ARG A 173 -20.16 -11.41 20.45
CA ARG A 173 -20.00 -12.75 21.04
C ARG A 173 -21.20 -13.16 21.88
N SER A 174 -21.78 -12.26 22.63
CA SER A 174 -22.95 -12.54 23.48
C SER A 174 -24.19 -12.93 22.69
N LEU A 175 -24.29 -12.54 21.43
CA LEU A 175 -25.38 -12.86 20.52
C LEU A 175 -25.20 -14.20 19.82
N LEU A 176 -24.04 -14.84 19.94
CA LEU A 176 -23.67 -16.04 19.20
C LEU A 176 -23.67 -17.28 20.12
N PRO A 177 -23.97 -18.47 19.57
CA PRO A 177 -23.73 -19.70 20.28
C PRO A 177 -22.26 -19.85 20.70
N ARG A 178 -21.98 -20.43 21.85
CA ARG A 178 -20.62 -20.56 22.43
C ARG A 178 -19.58 -21.23 21.51
N LYS A 179 -20.00 -22.01 20.53
CA LYS A 179 -19.13 -22.73 19.60
C LYS A 179 -18.90 -21.96 18.29
N THR A 180 -19.52 -20.80 18.11
CA THR A 180 -19.37 -20.01 16.89
C THR A 180 -17.98 -19.39 16.84
N MET A 181 -17.26 -19.69 15.78
CA MET A 181 -15.97 -19.07 15.49
C MET A 181 -16.16 -17.67 14.92
N ILE A 182 -15.28 -16.75 15.30
CA ILE A 182 -15.31 -15.35 14.85
C ILE A 182 -14.09 -15.10 13.98
N ALA A 183 -14.34 -14.65 12.74
CA ALA A 183 -13.34 -14.12 11.84
C ALA A 183 -13.47 -12.59 11.78
N VAL A 184 -12.36 -11.88 11.94
CA VAL A 184 -12.37 -10.41 11.91
C VAL A 184 -11.55 -9.89 10.74
N MET A 185 -12.13 -8.94 10.02
CA MET A 185 -11.49 -8.28 8.89
C MET A 185 -10.52 -7.20 9.37
N VAL A 186 -9.23 -7.33 9.01
CA VAL A 186 -8.16 -6.38 9.38
C VAL A 186 -7.42 -5.82 8.15
N LYS A 187 -8.04 -5.95 6.98
CA LYS A 187 -7.49 -5.43 5.71
C LYS A 187 -7.31 -3.91 5.72
N ALA A 188 -6.52 -3.41 4.77
CA ALA A 188 -6.30 -1.98 4.58
C ALA A 188 -5.81 -1.30 5.86
N PHE A 189 -4.81 -1.89 6.52
CA PHE A 189 -4.24 -1.38 7.77
C PHE A 189 -5.28 -1.28 8.89
N SER A 190 -6.17 -2.28 9.01
CA SER A 190 -7.35 -2.27 9.89
C SER A 190 -8.22 -1.02 9.66
N TYR A 191 -8.47 -0.70 8.38
CA TYR A 191 -9.18 0.51 7.95
C TYR A 191 -8.55 1.82 8.48
N GLY A 192 -7.23 1.84 8.64
CA GLY A 192 -6.47 2.99 9.11
C GLY A 192 -6.21 3.03 10.61
N SER A 193 -6.69 2.03 11.37
CA SER A 193 -6.55 1.98 12.83
C SER A 193 -5.24 1.35 13.34
N GLY A 194 -4.36 0.90 12.42
CA GLY A 194 -3.14 0.17 12.76
C GLY A 194 -3.31 -1.34 12.66
N ALA A 195 -2.58 -1.99 11.72
CA ALA A 195 -2.79 -3.42 11.47
C ALA A 195 -2.25 -4.30 12.60
N GLY A 196 -1.03 -4.07 13.04
CA GLY A 196 -0.35 -4.88 14.05
C GLY A 196 -1.00 -4.76 15.44
N GLU A 197 -1.31 -3.55 15.87
CA GLU A 197 -1.90 -3.28 17.17
C GLU A 197 -3.30 -3.87 17.29
N VAL A 198 -4.16 -3.61 16.29
CA VAL A 198 -5.53 -4.16 16.26
C VAL A 198 -5.51 -5.68 16.17
N ALA A 199 -4.68 -6.26 15.30
CA ALA A 199 -4.56 -7.70 15.16
C ALA A 199 -4.07 -8.38 16.45
N SER A 200 -3.09 -7.78 17.15
CA SER A 200 -2.59 -8.24 18.43
C SER A 200 -3.67 -8.21 19.52
N LEU A 201 -4.45 -7.13 19.57
CA LEU A 201 -5.59 -7.01 20.46
C LEU A 201 -6.62 -8.14 20.21
N LEU A 202 -7.00 -8.32 18.94
CA LEU A 202 -7.98 -9.33 18.54
C LEU A 202 -7.51 -10.75 18.85
N GLN A 203 -6.22 -11.04 18.60
CA GLN A 203 -5.60 -12.31 18.96
C GLN A 203 -5.63 -12.54 20.49
N TYR A 204 -5.26 -11.52 21.27
CA TYR A 204 -5.32 -11.58 22.74
C TYR A 204 -6.74 -11.80 23.24
N GLN A 205 -7.73 -11.19 22.59
CA GLN A 205 -9.14 -11.40 22.89
C GLN A 205 -9.70 -12.75 22.38
N GLY A 206 -8.86 -13.62 21.82
CA GLY A 206 -9.24 -14.97 21.41
C GLY A 206 -10.18 -15.02 20.20
N VAL A 207 -9.97 -14.13 19.23
CA VAL A 207 -10.59 -14.25 17.91
C VAL A 207 -9.99 -15.45 17.18
N ASN A 208 -10.81 -16.19 16.41
CA ASN A 208 -10.39 -17.45 15.79
C ASN A 208 -9.62 -17.24 14.48
N TYR A 209 -10.00 -16.21 13.71
CA TYR A 209 -9.45 -15.90 12.38
C TYR A 209 -9.27 -14.41 12.20
N LEU A 210 -8.24 -14.04 11.46
CA LEU A 210 -8.13 -12.72 10.84
C LEU A 210 -8.27 -12.86 9.34
N MET A 211 -8.87 -11.85 8.67
CA MET A 211 -9.03 -11.81 7.23
C MET A 211 -8.37 -10.55 6.68
N VAL A 212 -7.55 -10.73 5.66
CA VAL A 212 -6.87 -9.63 4.95
C VAL A 212 -7.27 -9.60 3.47
N ALA A 213 -6.98 -8.52 2.77
CA ALA A 213 -7.29 -8.42 1.35
C ALA A 213 -6.24 -9.15 0.50
N PHE A 214 -4.95 -8.97 0.80
CA PHE A 214 -3.82 -9.46 0.02
C PHE A 214 -2.80 -10.18 0.90
N ALA A 215 -1.96 -11.01 0.28
CA ALA A 215 -0.94 -11.79 1.00
C ALA A 215 0.07 -10.92 1.77
N ASP A 216 0.47 -9.77 1.21
CA ASP A 216 1.41 -8.84 1.85
C ASP A 216 0.92 -8.38 3.23
N GLU A 217 -0.39 -8.10 3.36
CA GLU A 217 -0.98 -7.73 4.65
C GLU A 217 -0.87 -8.86 5.67
N GLY A 218 -1.05 -10.10 5.22
CA GLY A 218 -0.88 -11.30 6.05
C GLY A 218 0.56 -11.50 6.50
N VAL A 219 1.52 -11.27 5.61
CA VAL A 219 2.96 -11.33 5.93
C VAL A 219 3.33 -10.26 6.96
N GLU A 220 2.83 -9.03 6.82
CA GLU A 220 3.03 -7.97 7.81
C GLU A 220 2.49 -8.37 9.19
N LEU A 221 1.31 -8.99 9.24
CA LEU A 221 0.74 -9.48 10.50
C LEU A 221 1.58 -10.61 11.11
N ARG A 222 2.10 -11.55 10.31
CA ARG A 222 3.03 -12.57 10.80
C ARG A 222 4.31 -11.95 11.38
N ALA A 223 4.88 -10.95 10.71
CA ALA A 223 6.03 -10.20 11.19
C ALA A 223 5.73 -9.45 12.52
N ALA A 224 4.48 -9.02 12.72
CA ALA A 224 4.00 -8.43 13.97
C ALA A 224 3.70 -9.46 15.09
N GLY A 225 3.95 -10.76 14.85
CA GLY A 225 3.79 -11.81 15.86
C GLY A 225 2.40 -12.44 15.92
N ILE A 226 1.56 -12.24 14.92
CA ILE A 226 0.25 -12.88 14.84
C ILE A 226 0.41 -14.36 14.49
N THR A 227 -0.18 -15.25 15.29
CA THR A 227 -0.07 -16.71 15.14
C THR A 227 -1.38 -17.40 14.77
N ILE A 228 -2.53 -16.78 15.03
CA ILE A 228 -3.84 -17.33 14.65
C ILE A 228 -3.99 -17.40 13.12
N PRO A 229 -4.89 -18.25 12.59
CA PRO A 229 -5.13 -18.35 11.14
C PRO A 229 -5.45 -17.01 10.49
N ILE A 230 -4.90 -16.80 9.30
CA ILE A 230 -5.11 -15.58 8.49
C ILE A 230 -5.58 -16.00 7.10
N GLY A 231 -6.80 -15.60 6.75
CA GLY A 231 -7.36 -15.81 5.42
C GLY A 231 -7.07 -14.61 4.50
N VAL A 232 -6.72 -14.90 3.24
CA VAL A 232 -6.45 -13.91 2.19
C VAL A 232 -7.60 -13.92 1.19
N MET A 233 -8.30 -12.79 1.07
CA MET A 233 -9.53 -12.70 0.25
C MET A 233 -9.27 -12.62 -1.25
N ASN A 234 -8.15 -12.04 -1.65
CA ASN A 234 -7.76 -11.91 -3.06
C ASN A 234 -6.34 -12.48 -3.22
N PRO A 235 -6.20 -13.83 -3.19
CA PRO A 235 -4.92 -14.46 -3.43
C PRO A 235 -4.55 -14.31 -4.91
N GLU A 236 -3.30 -13.94 -5.15
CA GLU A 236 -2.71 -13.81 -6.48
C GLU A 236 -1.69 -14.93 -6.70
N PRO A 237 -1.61 -15.55 -7.89
CA PRO A 237 -0.70 -16.66 -8.16
C PRO A 237 0.76 -16.34 -7.84
N GLU A 238 1.18 -15.09 -8.01
CA GLU A 238 2.53 -14.59 -7.75
C GLU A 238 2.88 -14.60 -6.26
N ALA A 239 1.87 -14.61 -5.39
CA ALA A 239 2.03 -14.60 -3.93
C ALA A 239 1.92 -16.00 -3.28
N PHE A 240 1.63 -17.06 -4.05
CA PHE A 240 1.36 -18.38 -3.49
C PHE A 240 2.53 -18.98 -2.71
N ASP A 241 3.77 -18.82 -3.21
CA ASP A 241 4.96 -19.27 -2.49
C ASP A 241 5.07 -18.58 -1.11
N HIS A 242 4.83 -17.25 -1.03
CA HIS A 242 4.81 -16.49 0.22
C HIS A 242 3.64 -16.91 1.12
N MET A 243 2.46 -17.18 0.55
CA MET A 243 1.32 -17.63 1.33
C MET A 243 1.61 -18.96 2.04
N ILE A 244 2.28 -19.88 1.36
CA ILE A 244 2.71 -21.16 1.92
C ILE A 244 3.77 -20.93 3.01
N GLU A 245 4.79 -20.11 2.74
CA GLU A 245 5.88 -19.81 3.68
C GLU A 245 5.35 -19.21 5.00
N PHE A 246 4.36 -18.31 4.92
CA PHE A 246 3.80 -17.61 6.07
C PHE A 246 2.51 -18.23 6.60
N ASN A 247 2.11 -19.41 6.13
CA ASN A 247 0.89 -20.11 6.55
C ASN A 247 -0.36 -19.22 6.44
N LEU A 248 -0.59 -18.63 5.25
CA LEU A 248 -1.76 -17.82 4.93
C LEU A 248 -2.75 -18.65 4.12
N GLU A 249 -4.03 -18.58 4.45
CA GLU A 249 -5.08 -19.42 3.88
C GLU A 249 -5.80 -18.67 2.73
N PRO A 250 -5.75 -19.15 1.46
CA PRO A 250 -6.39 -18.45 0.35
C PRO A 250 -7.92 -18.64 0.32
N GLU A 251 -8.66 -17.58 -0.02
CA GLU A 251 -10.04 -17.67 -0.50
C GLU A 251 -10.06 -18.08 -1.97
N ILE A 252 -10.53 -19.28 -2.26
CA ILE A 252 -10.67 -19.80 -3.62
C ILE A 252 -12.03 -19.40 -4.17
N TYR A 253 -12.02 -18.57 -5.22
CA TYR A 253 -13.21 -18.01 -5.86
C TYR A 253 -13.40 -18.46 -7.31
N SER A 254 -12.49 -19.26 -7.86
CA SER A 254 -12.61 -19.90 -9.18
C SER A 254 -11.86 -21.23 -9.23
N LEU A 255 -12.23 -22.10 -10.17
CA LEU A 255 -11.54 -23.37 -10.40
C LEU A 255 -10.11 -23.16 -10.92
N GLU A 256 -9.90 -22.16 -11.77
CA GLU A 256 -8.58 -21.82 -12.29
C GLU A 256 -7.59 -21.44 -11.17
N LEU A 257 -8.11 -20.67 -10.17
CA LEU A 257 -7.31 -20.30 -9.01
C LEU A 257 -6.97 -21.52 -8.15
N LEU A 258 -7.94 -22.43 -7.95
CA LEU A 258 -7.72 -23.69 -7.23
C LEU A 258 -6.63 -24.54 -7.92
N GLU A 259 -6.73 -24.74 -9.22
CA GLU A 259 -5.75 -25.51 -9.99
C GLU A 259 -4.36 -24.85 -9.97
N ALA A 260 -4.31 -23.50 -10.02
CA ALA A 260 -3.06 -22.77 -9.92
C ALA A 260 -2.40 -22.96 -8.56
N PHE A 261 -3.17 -22.90 -7.48
CA PHE A 261 -2.67 -23.09 -6.12
C PHE A 261 -2.24 -24.55 -5.89
N ASP A 262 -3.01 -25.55 -6.37
CA ASP A 262 -2.70 -26.97 -6.27
C ASP A 262 -1.37 -27.31 -6.97
N ARG A 263 -1.09 -26.73 -8.13
CA ARG A 263 0.22 -26.88 -8.81
C ARG A 263 1.38 -26.41 -7.94
N VAL A 264 1.21 -25.32 -7.22
CA VAL A 264 2.27 -24.79 -6.34
C VAL A 264 2.42 -25.70 -5.10
N LEU A 265 1.32 -26.15 -4.48
CA LEU A 265 1.37 -27.11 -3.39
C LEU A 265 2.07 -28.41 -3.80
N THR A 266 1.75 -28.95 -4.96
CA THR A 266 2.41 -30.14 -5.52
C THR A 266 3.92 -29.94 -5.69
N LYS A 267 4.35 -28.79 -6.21
CA LYS A 267 5.77 -28.42 -6.33
C LYS A 267 6.49 -28.39 -4.97
N HIS A 268 5.79 -27.97 -3.91
CA HIS A 268 6.31 -27.97 -2.54
C HIS A 268 6.15 -29.32 -1.81
N GLY A 269 5.54 -30.34 -2.44
CA GLY A 269 5.28 -31.64 -1.81
C GLY A 269 4.23 -31.60 -0.71
N ILE A 270 3.31 -30.63 -0.74
CA ILE A 270 2.27 -30.44 0.25
C ILE A 270 0.98 -31.10 -0.23
N GLU A 271 0.51 -32.12 0.48
CA GLU A 271 -0.72 -32.87 0.14
C GLU A 271 -1.99 -32.26 0.70
N LYS A 272 -1.88 -31.47 1.77
CA LYS A 272 -3.05 -30.87 2.47
C LYS A 272 -2.73 -29.45 2.89
N TYR A 273 -3.56 -28.53 2.47
CA TYR A 273 -3.45 -27.12 2.85
C TYR A 273 -4.84 -26.52 3.10
N PRO A 274 -5.04 -25.70 4.14
CA PRO A 274 -6.33 -25.09 4.40
C PRO A 274 -6.66 -24.03 3.37
N VAL A 275 -7.88 -24.08 2.84
CA VAL A 275 -8.40 -23.09 1.89
C VAL A 275 -9.84 -22.73 2.25
N HIS A 276 -10.28 -21.55 1.86
CA HIS A 276 -11.66 -21.09 2.00
C HIS A 276 -12.33 -21.06 0.63
N LEU A 277 -13.46 -21.76 0.48
CA LEU A 277 -14.25 -21.68 -0.76
C LEU A 277 -15.21 -20.50 -0.71
N LYS A 278 -15.07 -19.62 -1.68
CA LYS A 278 -15.95 -18.46 -1.82
C LYS A 278 -17.11 -18.78 -2.76
N LEU A 279 -18.32 -18.76 -2.23
CA LEU A 279 -19.55 -18.95 -3.00
C LEU A 279 -20.22 -17.61 -3.29
N ASN A 280 -20.62 -17.40 -4.53
CA ASN A 280 -21.40 -16.23 -4.91
C ASN A 280 -22.88 -16.46 -4.58
N THR A 281 -23.31 -15.96 -3.44
CA THR A 281 -24.70 -16.07 -2.98
C THR A 281 -25.54 -14.81 -3.18
N GLY A 282 -25.06 -13.85 -4.02
CA GLY A 282 -25.83 -12.65 -4.34
C GLY A 282 -25.03 -11.35 -4.44
N THR A 283 -23.76 -11.31 -3.97
CA THR A 283 -22.91 -10.11 -4.10
C THR A 283 -22.47 -9.85 -5.53
N ASN A 284 -22.42 -10.88 -6.37
CA ASN A 284 -22.05 -10.83 -7.80
C ASN A 284 -20.72 -10.13 -8.09
N ARG A 285 -19.71 -10.33 -7.22
CA ARG A 285 -18.37 -9.77 -7.37
C ARG A 285 -17.33 -10.84 -7.71
N SER A 286 -17.25 -11.88 -6.91
CA SER A 286 -16.36 -13.04 -7.07
C SER A 286 -16.95 -14.22 -6.30
N GLY A 287 -16.63 -15.44 -6.73
CA GLY A 287 -17.07 -16.69 -6.09
C GLY A 287 -17.55 -17.69 -7.12
N LEU A 288 -17.57 -18.95 -6.72
CA LEU A 288 -18.09 -20.10 -7.45
C LEU A 288 -19.61 -20.09 -7.49
#